data_100a08ee6005fc996a9ce1fbe92ce9ea
#
_entry.id   100a08ee6005fc996a9ce1fbe92ce9ea
#
_cell.length_a   1.000
_cell.length_b   1.000
_cell.length_c   1.000
_cell.angle_alpha   90.00
_cell.angle_beta   90.00
_cell.angle_gamma   90.00
#
_symmetry.space_group_name_H-M   'P 1'
#
loop_
_entity.id
_entity.type
_entity.pdbx_description
1 polymer ?
#
loop_
_entity_poly.entity_id
_entity_poly.type
_entity_poly.pdbx_seq_one_letter_code
_entity_poly.pdbx_strand_id
1 'polypeptide(L)'
;MELSCPNGQTVLFFDTEIHSITQPVQDSDSHFLAWTPDGQAAYLKIDSLGSPGVVRVAPEGRTEALPIDEFTYDLAAYNHRDEFIFTYSRGLGQGSELSLAERDGRTSHSLYADPYHYISFARFSPDGTQIAFIRTPDTQTPFTIGELWVMDRDGSNARKLAGADAGHGYAANWSPDGERLAFVVRENPEDETADQAAHALISNIYVIQVKSGALTQMTHLEEGRVETPLWSPDGNTLAFNRVVDDRMEVNTLDVTTGEIWSPVTESSCCPAWLQK
;
A
#
# COMPACT_ATOMS: atom_id res chain seq x y z
N MET A 1 0.01 16.58 4.52
CA MET A 1 0.77 15.73 5.48
C MET A 1 -0.25 14.82 6.14
N GLU A 2 -0.13 13.55 5.91
CA GLU A 2 -1.01 12.53 6.50
C GLU A 2 -0.47 12.15 7.87
N LEU A 3 -1.36 12.12 8.86
CA LEU A 3 -1.10 11.50 10.17
C LEU A 3 -2.18 10.44 10.34
N SER A 4 -1.88 9.20 9.97
CA SER A 4 -2.76 8.07 10.26
C SER A 4 -2.30 7.38 11.53
N CYS A 5 -3.20 7.25 12.50
CA CYS A 5 -3.00 6.46 13.71
C CYS A 5 -3.88 5.20 13.68
N PRO A 6 -3.39 4.04 14.18
CA PRO A 6 -4.02 2.73 13.95
C PRO A 6 -5.37 2.45 14.64
N ASN A 7 -5.94 3.36 15.41
CA ASN A 7 -7.19 3.14 16.15
C ASN A 7 -8.24 4.23 15.89
N GLY A 8 -8.73 4.28 14.68
CA GLY A 8 -9.72 5.25 14.23
C GLY A 8 -9.08 6.19 13.24
N GLN A 9 -9.18 5.86 11.96
CA GLN A 9 -8.58 6.67 10.90
C GLN A 9 -9.33 7.99 10.78
N THR A 10 -8.69 9.05 11.25
CA THR A 10 -9.17 10.40 11.04
C THR A 10 -8.42 11.01 9.87
N VAL A 11 -9.10 11.34 8.79
CA VAL A 11 -8.52 12.08 7.69
C VAL A 11 -8.50 13.56 8.02
N LEU A 12 -7.28 14.11 8.11
CA LEU A 12 -7.04 15.52 8.37
C LEU A 12 -6.49 16.19 7.12
N PHE A 13 -7.13 17.26 6.69
CA PHE A 13 -6.56 18.15 5.69
C PHE A 13 -5.83 19.28 6.41
N PHE A 14 -4.56 19.44 6.11
CA PHE A 14 -3.76 20.53 6.64
C PHE A 14 -3.47 21.55 5.53
N ASP A 15 -4.03 22.74 5.69
CA ASP A 15 -3.70 23.86 4.83
C ASP A 15 -2.39 24.53 5.31
N THR A 16 -1.37 24.48 4.48
CA THR A 16 -0.04 24.99 4.80
C THR A 16 0.07 26.51 4.70
N GLU A 17 -0.85 27.19 4.00
CA GLU A 17 -0.82 28.63 3.85
C GLU A 17 -1.46 29.33 5.06
N ILE A 18 -2.61 28.83 5.52
CA ILE A 18 -3.33 29.42 6.66
C ILE A 18 -3.14 28.66 7.96
N HIS A 19 -2.35 27.57 7.97
CA HIS A 19 -2.06 26.72 9.13
C HIS A 19 -3.34 26.21 9.82
N SER A 20 -4.34 25.82 9.03
CA SER A 20 -5.59 25.26 9.53
C SER A 20 -5.68 23.77 9.30
N ILE A 21 -6.37 23.07 10.20
CA ILE A 21 -6.68 21.65 10.10
C ILE A 21 -8.17 21.50 9.97
N THR A 22 -8.64 20.76 8.96
CA THR A 22 -10.05 20.38 8.84
C THR A 22 -10.19 18.86 8.91
N GLN A 23 -11.22 18.41 9.62
CA GLN A 23 -11.62 17.01 9.71
C GLN A 23 -12.99 16.85 9.08
N PRO A 24 -13.06 16.58 7.78
CA PRO A 24 -14.33 16.62 7.06
C PRO A 24 -15.25 15.43 7.33
N VAL A 25 -14.70 14.30 7.81
CA VAL A 25 -15.46 13.08 8.13
C VAL A 25 -15.19 12.68 9.56
N GLN A 26 -16.26 12.52 10.34
CA GLN A 26 -16.21 12.06 11.74
C GLN A 26 -16.80 10.65 11.90
N ASP A 27 -16.88 9.89 10.81
CA ASP A 27 -17.41 8.54 10.82
C ASP A 27 -16.32 7.56 11.29
N SER A 28 -16.59 6.82 12.36
CA SER A 28 -15.70 5.81 12.91
C SER A 28 -15.53 4.60 11.96
N ASP A 29 -16.44 4.45 11.00
CA ASP A 29 -16.48 3.34 10.06
C ASP A 29 -15.91 3.74 8.68
N SER A 30 -15.08 4.76 8.62
CA SER A 30 -14.40 5.20 7.41
C SER A 30 -12.94 4.79 7.40
N HIS A 31 -12.44 4.33 6.26
CA HIS A 31 -11.05 3.95 6.04
C HIS A 31 -10.44 4.75 4.90
N PHE A 32 -9.27 5.33 5.14
CA PHE A 32 -8.52 6.03 4.09
C PHE A 32 -8.00 5.04 3.05
N LEU A 33 -8.20 5.35 1.77
CA LEU A 33 -7.67 4.56 0.66
C LEU A 33 -6.51 5.29 -0.05
N ALA A 34 -6.74 6.51 -0.51
CA ALA A 34 -5.74 7.28 -1.23
C ALA A 34 -6.08 8.78 -1.28
N TRP A 35 -5.10 9.61 -1.59
CA TRP A 35 -5.32 10.97 -2.05
C TRP A 35 -5.73 11.01 -3.51
N THR A 36 -6.51 12.02 -3.89
CA THR A 36 -6.74 12.29 -5.32
C THR A 36 -5.43 12.70 -6.00
N PRO A 37 -5.31 12.51 -7.34
CA PRO A 37 -4.08 12.83 -8.07
C PRO A 37 -3.57 14.27 -7.88
N ASP A 38 -4.49 15.22 -7.69
CA ASP A 38 -4.18 16.63 -7.45
C ASP A 38 -3.91 16.95 -5.96
N GLY A 39 -4.03 15.96 -5.07
CA GLY A 39 -3.86 16.14 -3.63
C GLY A 39 -4.92 17.01 -2.95
N GLN A 40 -6.00 17.37 -3.67
CA GLN A 40 -7.03 18.30 -3.18
C GLN A 40 -8.21 17.61 -2.50
N ALA A 41 -8.28 16.29 -2.53
CA ALA A 41 -9.32 15.49 -1.88
C ALA A 41 -8.77 14.11 -1.50
N ALA A 42 -9.54 13.34 -0.73
CA ALA A 42 -9.21 11.96 -0.36
C ALA A 42 -10.29 10.99 -0.85
N TYR A 43 -9.90 9.76 -1.14
CA TYR A 43 -10.80 8.63 -1.31
C TYR A 43 -10.90 7.86 0.00
N LEU A 44 -12.10 7.67 0.49
CA LEU A 44 -12.40 6.92 1.71
C LEU A 44 -13.35 5.78 1.40
N LYS A 45 -13.11 4.62 2.00
CA LYS A 45 -14.10 3.55 2.12
C LYS A 45 -15.01 3.87 3.30
N ILE A 46 -16.31 3.76 3.09
CA ILE A 46 -17.33 3.90 4.15
C ILE A 46 -18.03 2.55 4.30
N ASP A 47 -18.00 2.00 5.51
CA ASP A 47 -18.62 0.71 5.83
C ASP A 47 -19.91 0.86 6.66
N SER A 48 -20.39 2.09 6.88
CA SER A 48 -21.58 2.36 7.68
C SER A 48 -22.87 1.77 7.07
N LEU A 49 -23.73 1.28 7.97
CA LEU A 49 -25.04 0.69 7.65
C LEU A 49 -25.93 1.72 6.92
N GLY A 50 -26.02 1.61 5.60
CA GLY A 50 -26.94 2.41 4.81
C GLY A 50 -26.43 2.81 3.42
N SER A 51 -25.13 2.94 3.22
CA SER A 51 -24.54 3.21 1.91
C SER A 51 -23.05 2.85 1.92
N PRO A 52 -22.72 1.54 1.99
CA PRO A 52 -21.33 1.12 1.87
C PRO A 52 -20.79 1.54 0.49
N GLY A 53 -19.52 1.91 0.43
CA GLY A 53 -18.90 2.25 -0.84
C GLY A 53 -17.70 3.18 -0.69
N VAL A 54 -17.18 3.63 -1.81
CA VAL A 54 -16.07 4.58 -1.84
C VAL A 54 -16.60 5.98 -2.11
N VAL A 55 -16.14 6.93 -1.33
CA VAL A 55 -16.46 8.34 -1.48
C VAL A 55 -15.20 9.17 -1.72
N ARG A 56 -15.34 10.21 -2.52
CA ARG A 56 -14.36 11.29 -2.61
C ARG A 56 -14.76 12.38 -1.64
N VAL A 57 -13.82 12.82 -0.81
CA VAL A 57 -14.05 13.82 0.24
C VAL A 57 -13.13 15.03 0.02
N ALA A 58 -13.71 16.19 -0.12
CA ALA A 58 -12.98 17.45 -0.20
C ALA A 58 -12.72 18.06 1.20
N PRO A 59 -11.73 18.97 1.35
CA PRO A 59 -11.39 19.57 2.64
C PRO A 59 -12.54 20.28 3.33
N GLU A 60 -13.46 20.89 2.56
CA GLU A 60 -14.65 21.54 3.08
C GLU A 60 -15.77 20.57 3.51
N GLY A 61 -15.51 19.25 3.47
CA GLY A 61 -16.45 18.22 3.89
C GLY A 61 -17.46 17.80 2.82
N ARG A 62 -17.35 18.30 1.60
CA ARG A 62 -18.20 17.83 0.49
C ARG A 62 -17.82 16.40 0.11
N THR A 63 -18.80 15.51 0.12
CA THR A 63 -18.64 14.10 -0.24
C THR A 63 -19.33 13.80 -1.56
N GLU A 64 -18.69 12.97 -2.38
CA GLU A 64 -19.19 12.47 -3.64
C GLU A 64 -18.98 10.95 -3.70
N ALA A 65 -20.06 10.18 -3.82
CA ALA A 65 -19.97 8.73 -3.95
C ALA A 65 -19.40 8.36 -5.33
N LEU A 66 -18.43 7.47 -5.35
CA LEU A 66 -17.90 6.91 -6.60
C LEU A 66 -18.76 5.71 -7.03
N PRO A 67 -19.17 5.65 -8.30
CA PRO A 67 -19.97 4.55 -8.84
C PRO A 67 -19.09 3.33 -9.21
N ILE A 68 -18.24 2.90 -8.26
CA ILE A 68 -17.43 1.68 -8.37
C ILE A 68 -17.97 0.61 -7.44
N ASP A 69 -17.37 -0.60 -7.50
CA ASP A 69 -17.86 -1.72 -6.69
C ASP A 69 -17.81 -1.40 -5.18
N GLU A 70 -18.94 -1.62 -4.49
CA GLU A 70 -19.07 -1.36 -3.05
C GLU A 70 -18.15 -2.23 -2.17
N PHE A 71 -17.66 -3.34 -2.70
CA PHE A 71 -16.70 -4.23 -2.02
C PHE A 71 -15.24 -3.86 -2.28
N THR A 72 -14.98 -2.67 -2.81
CA THR A 72 -13.61 -2.12 -2.97
C THR A 72 -12.94 -2.01 -1.61
N TYR A 73 -11.69 -2.48 -1.52
CA TYR A 73 -10.89 -2.45 -0.30
C TYR A 73 -9.50 -1.81 -0.47
N ASP A 74 -9.05 -1.58 -1.70
CA ASP A 74 -7.79 -0.85 -1.99
C ASP A 74 -7.98 0.02 -3.22
N LEU A 75 -7.31 1.17 -3.24
CA LEU A 75 -7.34 2.13 -4.33
C LEU A 75 -6.02 2.88 -4.40
N ALA A 76 -5.53 3.11 -5.62
CA ALA A 76 -4.37 3.94 -5.86
C ALA A 76 -4.60 4.88 -7.06
N ALA A 77 -4.42 6.16 -6.82
CA ALA A 77 -4.55 7.19 -7.84
C ALA A 77 -3.27 7.33 -8.67
N TYR A 78 -3.41 7.73 -9.94
CA TYR A 78 -2.29 8.06 -10.80
C TYR A 78 -2.29 9.54 -11.16
N ASN A 79 -1.26 10.24 -10.70
CA ASN A 79 -1.21 11.70 -10.70
C ASN A 79 -1.18 12.38 -12.09
N HIS A 80 -0.79 11.65 -13.15
CA HIS A 80 -0.59 12.25 -14.46
C HIS A 80 -1.76 12.07 -15.43
N ARG A 81 -2.80 11.30 -15.08
CA ARG A 81 -3.90 10.96 -16.01
C ARG A 81 -5.31 11.01 -15.44
N ASP A 82 -5.50 11.56 -14.27
CA ASP A 82 -6.84 11.64 -13.67
C ASP A 82 -7.56 10.28 -13.60
N GLU A 83 -6.81 9.23 -13.26
CA GLU A 83 -7.27 7.84 -13.20
C GLU A 83 -6.87 7.22 -11.88
N PHE A 84 -7.52 6.13 -11.51
CA PHE A 84 -7.14 5.31 -10.39
C PHE A 84 -7.36 3.83 -10.69
N ILE A 85 -6.59 2.98 -10.02
CA ILE A 85 -6.86 1.55 -9.93
C ILE A 85 -7.53 1.23 -8.60
N PHE A 86 -8.39 0.23 -8.60
CA PHE A 86 -9.04 -0.25 -7.38
C PHE A 86 -9.19 -1.76 -7.42
N THR A 87 -9.13 -2.37 -6.24
CA THR A 87 -9.34 -3.80 -6.06
C THR A 87 -10.58 -4.05 -5.22
N TYR A 88 -11.34 -5.07 -5.58
CA TYR A 88 -12.50 -5.51 -4.83
C TYR A 88 -12.58 -7.03 -4.72
N SER A 89 -13.26 -7.51 -3.68
CA SER A 89 -13.58 -8.92 -3.47
C SER A 89 -14.92 -9.03 -2.78
N ARG A 90 -15.70 -10.03 -3.16
CA ARG A 90 -17.00 -10.31 -2.55
C ARG A 90 -16.92 -11.20 -1.31
N GLY A 91 -15.71 -11.45 -0.84
CA GLY A 91 -15.42 -12.20 0.39
C GLY A 91 -14.60 -13.46 0.17
N LEU A 92 -14.32 -14.13 1.25
CA LEU A 92 -13.48 -15.31 1.30
C LEU A 92 -13.96 -16.39 0.31
N GLY A 93 -13.03 -16.94 -0.47
CA GLY A 93 -13.30 -17.95 -1.51
C GLY A 93 -13.92 -17.40 -2.80
N GLN A 94 -13.98 -16.06 -2.95
CA GLN A 94 -14.51 -15.41 -4.14
C GLN A 94 -13.41 -14.82 -5.03
N GLY A 95 -12.16 -14.86 -4.54
CA GLY A 95 -11.03 -14.21 -5.21
C GLY A 95 -11.18 -12.69 -5.24
N SER A 96 -10.50 -12.05 -6.17
CA SER A 96 -10.53 -10.59 -6.31
C SER A 96 -10.32 -10.12 -7.74
N GLU A 97 -10.63 -8.87 -7.97
CA GLU A 97 -10.46 -8.20 -9.25
C GLU A 97 -9.80 -6.84 -9.09
N LEU A 98 -8.84 -6.54 -9.97
CA LEU A 98 -8.19 -5.25 -10.13
C LEU A 98 -8.72 -4.57 -11.37
N SER A 99 -9.25 -3.37 -11.20
CA SER A 99 -9.85 -2.56 -12.26
C SER A 99 -9.20 -1.19 -12.35
N LEU A 100 -9.21 -0.60 -13.55
CA LEU A 100 -8.83 0.79 -13.82
C LEU A 100 -10.10 1.61 -14.05
N ALA A 101 -10.15 2.80 -13.44
CA ALA A 101 -11.24 3.74 -13.61
C ALA A 101 -10.73 5.15 -13.89
N GLU A 102 -11.56 5.94 -14.59
CA GLU A 102 -11.41 7.39 -14.65
C GLU A 102 -11.74 8.01 -13.27
N ARG A 103 -11.27 9.25 -13.04
CA ARG A 103 -11.40 9.97 -11.77
C ARG A 103 -12.80 9.95 -11.14
N ASP A 104 -13.85 10.01 -11.95
CA ASP A 104 -15.23 10.02 -11.48
C ASP A 104 -15.81 8.61 -11.23
N GLY A 105 -15.06 7.56 -11.53
CA GLY A 105 -15.44 6.16 -11.35
C GLY A 105 -16.49 5.65 -12.33
N ARG A 106 -17.01 6.48 -13.22
CA ARG A 106 -18.11 6.10 -14.13
C ARG A 106 -17.68 5.19 -15.26
N THR A 107 -16.46 5.38 -15.72
CA THR A 107 -15.83 4.53 -16.72
C THR A 107 -14.80 3.67 -16.02
N SER A 108 -15.02 2.37 -15.99
CA SER A 108 -14.07 1.41 -15.45
C SER A 108 -14.00 0.15 -16.29
N HIS A 109 -12.87 -0.53 -16.27
CA HIS A 109 -12.68 -1.82 -16.89
C HIS A 109 -11.75 -2.71 -16.10
N SER A 110 -11.99 -4.02 -16.14
CA SER A 110 -11.17 -5.03 -15.51
C SER A 110 -9.79 -5.12 -16.17
N LEU A 111 -8.73 -5.12 -15.36
CA LEU A 111 -7.35 -5.36 -15.81
C LEU A 111 -6.91 -6.79 -15.53
N TYR A 112 -7.24 -7.29 -14.34
CA TYR A 112 -6.80 -8.59 -13.88
C TYR A 112 -7.79 -9.15 -12.86
N ALA A 113 -8.21 -10.40 -13.04
CA ALA A 113 -9.08 -11.10 -12.10
C ALA A 113 -8.47 -12.43 -11.70
N ASP A 114 -8.54 -12.77 -10.43
CA ASP A 114 -8.05 -14.03 -9.89
C ASP A 114 -9.10 -14.66 -8.97
N PRO A 115 -9.63 -15.85 -9.33
CA PRO A 115 -10.68 -16.50 -8.54
C PRO A 115 -10.17 -17.19 -7.26
N TYR A 116 -8.85 -17.27 -7.06
CA TYR A 116 -8.25 -18.01 -5.95
C TYR A 116 -7.33 -17.17 -5.07
N HIS A 117 -7.14 -15.89 -5.39
CA HIS A 117 -6.24 -15.02 -4.67
C HIS A 117 -6.85 -13.64 -4.45
N TYR A 118 -6.45 -13.03 -3.35
CA TYR A 118 -6.60 -11.60 -3.15
C TYR A 118 -5.49 -10.84 -3.85
N ILE A 119 -5.86 -9.77 -4.52
CA ILE A 119 -4.95 -8.78 -5.11
C ILE A 119 -4.99 -7.57 -4.20
N SER A 120 -3.86 -7.13 -3.69
CA SER A 120 -3.78 -5.99 -2.79
C SER A 120 -2.58 -5.10 -3.12
N PHE A 121 -2.62 -3.89 -2.60
CA PHE A 121 -1.54 -2.93 -2.70
C PHE A 121 -1.08 -2.67 -4.14
N ALA A 122 -2.04 -2.60 -5.06
CA ALA A 122 -1.74 -2.28 -6.46
C ALA A 122 -1.26 -0.83 -6.58
N ARG A 123 -0.11 -0.62 -7.24
CA ARG A 123 0.52 0.70 -7.39
C ARG A 123 1.08 0.88 -8.79
N PHE A 124 0.81 2.03 -9.38
CA PHE A 124 1.41 2.41 -10.67
C PHE A 124 2.91 2.65 -10.53
N SER A 125 3.66 2.31 -11.59
CA SER A 125 5.01 2.83 -11.77
C SER A 125 4.99 4.36 -11.91
N PRO A 126 6.09 5.08 -11.62
CA PRO A 126 6.13 6.54 -11.72
C PRO A 126 5.76 7.09 -13.10
N ASP A 127 6.08 6.35 -14.17
CA ASP A 127 5.71 6.69 -15.55
C ASP A 127 4.31 6.22 -15.95
N GLY A 128 3.62 5.46 -15.06
CA GLY A 128 2.28 4.91 -15.26
C GLY A 128 2.17 3.84 -16.34
N THR A 129 3.28 3.25 -16.78
CA THR A 129 3.28 2.21 -17.81
C THR A 129 3.04 0.81 -17.25
N GLN A 130 3.34 0.61 -15.96
CA GLN A 130 3.20 -0.66 -15.28
C GLN A 130 2.43 -0.53 -13.97
N ILE A 131 1.94 -1.66 -13.46
CA ILE A 131 1.27 -1.80 -12.17
C ILE A 131 1.95 -2.96 -11.43
N ALA A 132 2.43 -2.70 -10.21
CA ALA A 132 2.87 -3.72 -9.27
C ALA A 132 1.77 -4.01 -8.26
N PHE A 133 1.62 -5.26 -7.83
CA PHE A 133 0.63 -5.67 -6.84
C PHE A 133 1.08 -6.91 -6.07
N ILE A 134 0.48 -7.12 -4.91
CA ILE A 134 0.65 -8.34 -4.12
C ILE A 134 -0.53 -9.27 -4.40
N ARG A 135 -0.22 -10.54 -4.60
CA ARG A 135 -1.19 -11.60 -4.81
C ARG A 135 -1.06 -12.61 -3.68
N THR A 136 -2.13 -12.81 -2.91
CA THR A 136 -2.16 -13.66 -1.72
C THR A 136 -3.19 -14.75 -1.89
N PRO A 137 -2.91 -16.02 -1.50
CA PRO A 137 -3.93 -17.06 -1.52
C PRO A 137 -5.20 -16.65 -0.74
N ASP A 138 -6.37 -16.88 -1.34
CA ASP A 138 -7.67 -16.62 -0.70
C ASP A 138 -7.99 -17.76 0.28
N THR A 139 -7.44 -17.66 1.49
CA THR A 139 -7.55 -18.65 2.56
C THR A 139 -7.95 -18.01 3.89
N GLN A 140 -8.28 -18.85 4.88
CA GLN A 140 -8.55 -18.38 6.24
C GLN A 140 -7.30 -18.12 7.08
N THR A 141 -6.11 -18.43 6.56
CA THR A 141 -4.85 -18.20 7.26
C THR A 141 -4.53 -16.71 7.23
N PRO A 142 -4.39 -16.03 8.39
CA PRO A 142 -4.28 -14.57 8.44
C PRO A 142 -3.03 -14.03 7.76
N PHE A 143 -1.90 -14.73 7.90
CA PHE A 143 -0.58 -14.25 7.43
C PHE A 143 0.04 -15.24 6.46
N THR A 144 -0.64 -15.47 5.32
CA THR A 144 -0.10 -16.34 4.27
C THR A 144 1.03 -15.65 3.52
N ILE A 145 1.89 -16.46 2.93
CA ILE A 145 2.93 -15.95 2.02
C ILE A 145 2.28 -15.56 0.70
N GLY A 146 2.58 -14.37 0.25
CA GLY A 146 2.11 -13.82 -1.01
C GLY A 146 3.16 -13.83 -2.09
N GLU A 147 2.82 -13.18 -3.18
CA GLU A 147 3.64 -13.05 -4.37
C GLU A 147 3.63 -11.59 -4.85
N LEU A 148 4.80 -11.06 -5.16
CA LEU A 148 4.93 -9.80 -5.87
C LEU A 148 4.78 -10.04 -7.37
N TRP A 149 3.84 -9.32 -7.96
CA TRP A 149 3.53 -9.36 -9.40
C TRP A 149 3.69 -8.00 -10.03
N VAL A 150 3.93 -8.00 -11.33
CA VAL A 150 3.88 -6.80 -12.18
C VAL A 150 3.15 -7.12 -13.46
N MET A 151 2.43 -6.15 -14.00
CA MET A 151 1.79 -6.20 -15.31
C MET A 151 1.92 -4.86 -16.03
N ASP A 152 1.66 -4.84 -17.32
CA ASP A 152 1.53 -3.60 -18.06
C ASP A 152 0.22 -2.90 -17.66
N ARG A 153 0.15 -1.58 -17.88
CA ARG A 153 -1.00 -0.76 -17.50
C ARG A 153 -2.34 -1.26 -18.02
N ASP A 154 -2.35 -1.91 -19.17
CA ASP A 154 -3.55 -2.45 -19.82
C ASP A 154 -3.96 -3.85 -19.31
N GLY A 155 -3.28 -4.36 -18.29
CA GLY A 155 -3.47 -5.69 -17.73
C GLY A 155 -2.71 -6.80 -18.45
N SER A 156 -2.05 -6.51 -19.55
CA SER A 156 -1.24 -7.50 -20.28
C SER A 156 0.08 -7.81 -19.59
N ASN A 157 0.75 -8.88 -20.01
CA ASN A 157 2.07 -9.30 -19.55
C ASN A 157 2.21 -9.48 -18.02
N ALA A 158 1.11 -9.83 -17.34
CA ALA A 158 1.13 -10.10 -15.90
C ALA A 158 2.08 -11.25 -15.57
N ARG A 159 3.03 -11.02 -14.66
CA ARG A 159 4.04 -12.00 -14.27
C ARG A 159 4.45 -11.86 -12.81
N LYS A 160 4.76 -12.97 -12.18
CA LYS A 160 5.39 -13.01 -10.85
C LYS A 160 6.83 -12.51 -10.93
N LEU A 161 7.21 -11.68 -9.97
CA LEU A 161 8.59 -11.24 -9.76
C LEU A 161 9.28 -12.01 -8.65
N ALA A 162 8.63 -12.17 -7.49
CA ALA A 162 9.21 -12.79 -6.31
C ALA A 162 8.13 -13.33 -5.37
N GLY A 163 8.53 -14.11 -4.35
CA GLY A 163 7.73 -14.31 -3.15
C GLY A 163 7.73 -13.03 -2.31
N ALA A 164 6.66 -12.77 -1.56
CA ALA A 164 6.51 -11.59 -0.72
C ALA A 164 5.80 -11.94 0.58
N ASP A 165 6.03 -11.16 1.63
CA ASP A 165 5.18 -11.18 2.81
C ASP A 165 3.90 -10.40 2.52
N ALA A 166 2.76 -11.06 2.64
CA ALA A 166 1.46 -10.45 2.41
C ALA A 166 0.71 -10.16 3.70
N GLY A 167 1.24 -10.59 4.85
CA GLY A 167 0.60 -10.39 6.14
C GLY A 167 0.76 -8.98 6.68
N HIS A 168 1.98 -8.45 6.66
CA HIS A 168 2.32 -7.12 7.19
C HIS A 168 3.29 -6.33 6.32
N GLY A 169 3.77 -6.89 5.23
CA GLY A 169 4.74 -6.23 4.36
C GLY A 169 4.19 -5.05 3.58
N TYR A 170 2.88 -5.03 3.40
CA TYR A 170 2.15 -4.03 2.63
C TYR A 170 2.64 -3.84 1.19
N ALA A 171 2.37 -2.67 0.62
CA ALA A 171 2.67 -2.37 -0.76
C ALA A 171 4.15 -2.53 -1.11
N ALA A 172 4.43 -3.15 -2.22
CA ALA A 172 5.68 -2.94 -2.90
C ALA A 172 5.73 -1.53 -3.48
N ASN A 173 6.82 -0.82 -3.24
CA ASN A 173 6.95 0.56 -3.65
C ASN A 173 7.98 0.73 -4.77
N TRP A 174 7.58 1.42 -5.83
CA TRP A 174 8.43 1.75 -6.95
C TRP A 174 9.51 2.75 -6.55
N SER A 175 10.74 2.52 -7.01
CA SER A 175 11.79 3.55 -6.98
C SER A 175 11.39 4.74 -7.90
N PRO A 176 11.88 5.95 -7.63
CA PRO A 176 11.52 7.13 -8.44
C PRO A 176 11.85 7.02 -9.92
N ASP A 177 12.86 6.23 -10.29
CA ASP A 177 13.24 5.93 -11.67
C ASP A 177 12.33 4.89 -12.36
N GLY A 178 11.45 4.21 -11.59
CA GLY A 178 10.57 3.15 -12.09
C GLY A 178 11.26 1.83 -12.44
N GLU A 179 12.54 1.67 -12.11
CA GLU A 179 13.31 0.48 -12.48
C GLU A 179 13.29 -0.61 -11.41
N ARG A 180 13.03 -0.24 -10.14
CA ARG A 180 13.11 -1.12 -8.98
C ARG A 180 11.84 -1.11 -8.15
N LEU A 181 11.61 -2.20 -7.43
CA LEU A 181 10.59 -2.31 -6.39
C LEU A 181 11.26 -2.67 -5.06
N ALA A 182 10.95 -1.92 -4.00
CA ALA A 182 11.26 -2.32 -2.63
C ALA A 182 10.03 -2.99 -2.04
N PHE A 183 10.21 -4.14 -1.40
CA PHE A 183 9.13 -4.93 -0.82
C PHE A 183 9.62 -5.77 0.34
N VAL A 184 8.71 -6.40 1.05
CA VAL A 184 9.00 -7.21 2.23
C VAL A 184 8.92 -8.69 1.89
N VAL A 185 9.87 -9.47 2.40
CA VAL A 185 9.89 -10.93 2.33
C VAL A 185 9.92 -11.49 3.75
N ARG A 186 9.10 -12.49 3.99
CA ARG A 186 9.09 -13.25 5.25
C ARG A 186 10.23 -14.25 5.26
N GLU A 187 11.03 -14.24 6.36
CA GLU A 187 12.23 -15.07 6.50
C GLU A 187 11.96 -16.42 7.19
N ASN A 188 10.82 -16.56 7.88
CA ASN A 188 10.40 -17.79 8.55
C ASN A 188 9.13 -18.39 7.93
N PRO A 189 9.16 -18.77 6.63
CA PRO A 189 7.98 -19.24 5.89
C PRO A 189 7.42 -20.58 6.40
N GLU A 190 8.22 -21.38 7.10
CA GLU A 190 7.84 -22.69 7.64
C GLU A 190 7.31 -22.60 9.09
N ASP A 191 7.25 -21.41 9.66
CA ASP A 191 6.77 -21.22 11.04
C ASP A 191 5.24 -21.07 11.06
N GLU A 192 4.53 -22.14 11.45
CA GLU A 192 3.07 -22.14 11.57
C GLU A 192 2.55 -21.12 12.60
N THR A 193 3.35 -20.74 13.60
CA THR A 193 2.96 -19.70 14.56
C THR A 193 2.88 -18.35 13.85
N ALA A 194 3.81 -18.07 12.95
CA ALA A 194 3.83 -16.85 12.17
C ALA A 194 2.66 -16.78 11.15
N ASP A 195 2.06 -17.91 10.76
CA ASP A 195 0.84 -17.92 9.95
C ASP A 195 -0.39 -17.41 10.71
N GLN A 196 -0.35 -17.45 12.02
CA GLN A 196 -1.49 -17.13 12.89
C GLN A 196 -1.27 -15.85 13.71
N ALA A 197 -0.02 -15.43 13.91
CA ALA A 197 0.31 -14.38 14.86
C ALA A 197 1.42 -13.44 14.33
N ALA A 198 1.07 -12.18 14.17
CA ALA A 198 1.97 -11.14 13.64
C ALA A 198 3.27 -10.95 14.43
N HIS A 199 3.25 -11.20 15.76
CA HIS A 199 4.44 -11.07 16.60
C HIS A 199 5.50 -12.15 16.33
N ALA A 200 5.12 -13.25 15.69
CA ALA A 200 6.05 -14.31 15.30
C ALA A 200 6.65 -14.11 13.90
N LEU A 201 6.21 -13.10 13.16
CA LEU A 201 6.75 -12.80 11.83
C LEU A 201 8.18 -12.26 11.94
N ILE A 202 9.07 -12.84 11.14
CA ILE A 202 10.41 -12.31 10.87
C ILE A 202 10.45 -11.91 9.41
N SER A 203 10.73 -10.66 9.12
CA SER A 203 10.78 -10.21 7.73
C SER A 203 11.87 -9.20 7.45
N ASN A 204 12.28 -9.13 6.19
CA ASN A 204 13.32 -8.24 5.70
C ASN A 204 12.89 -7.52 4.43
N ILE A 205 13.55 -6.38 4.16
CA ILE A 205 13.35 -5.60 2.94
C ILE A 205 14.25 -6.16 1.84
N TYR A 206 13.65 -6.32 0.68
CA TYR A 206 14.31 -6.69 -0.57
C TYR A 206 14.05 -5.64 -1.64
N VAL A 207 14.99 -5.51 -2.54
CA VAL A 207 14.87 -4.69 -3.76
C VAL A 207 15.04 -5.58 -4.96
N ILE A 208 14.10 -5.51 -5.90
CA ILE A 208 14.14 -6.24 -7.16
C ILE A 208 14.23 -5.28 -8.35
N GLN A 209 15.11 -5.56 -9.28
CA GLN A 209 15.15 -4.93 -10.59
C GLN A 209 14.04 -5.51 -11.46
N VAL A 210 13.06 -4.72 -11.85
CA VAL A 210 11.85 -5.21 -12.52
C VAL A 210 12.14 -5.88 -13.86
N LYS A 211 13.08 -5.32 -14.62
CA LYS A 211 13.43 -5.81 -15.96
C LYS A 211 14.25 -7.10 -15.94
N SER A 212 15.24 -7.18 -15.08
CA SER A 212 16.17 -8.34 -15.01
C SER A 212 15.74 -9.42 -14.03
N GLY A 213 14.89 -9.08 -13.04
CA GLY A 213 14.56 -9.96 -11.93
C GLY A 213 15.70 -10.08 -10.89
N ALA A 214 16.74 -9.26 -10.99
CA ALA A 214 17.85 -9.29 -10.02
C ALA A 214 17.34 -8.84 -8.65
N LEU A 215 17.47 -9.71 -7.65
CA LEU A 215 16.97 -9.55 -6.29
C LEU A 215 18.15 -9.29 -5.34
N THR A 216 17.99 -8.28 -4.47
CA THR A 216 18.99 -7.93 -3.45
C THR A 216 18.29 -7.83 -2.10
N GLN A 217 18.79 -8.54 -1.09
CA GLN A 217 18.36 -8.36 0.30
C GLN A 217 19.02 -7.10 0.87
N MET A 218 18.20 -6.21 1.42
CA MET A 218 18.65 -4.90 1.91
C MET A 218 18.81 -4.85 3.43
N THR A 219 18.01 -5.63 4.15
CA THR A 219 18.12 -5.76 5.62
C THR A 219 18.37 -7.21 6.00
N HIS A 220 19.02 -7.44 7.16
CA HIS A 220 19.37 -8.77 7.67
C HIS A 220 18.95 -8.87 9.15
N LEU A 221 17.67 -8.62 9.41
CA LEU A 221 17.10 -8.66 10.76
C LEU A 221 16.78 -10.12 11.11
N GLU A 222 17.16 -10.51 12.32
CA GLU A 222 16.93 -11.86 12.84
C GLU A 222 15.70 -11.95 13.73
N GLU A 223 15.08 -10.80 14.03
CA GLU A 223 13.87 -10.68 14.84
C GLU A 223 12.99 -9.52 14.39
N GLY A 224 11.69 -9.65 14.67
CA GLY A 224 10.68 -8.65 14.34
C GLY A 224 10.36 -8.62 12.86
N ARG A 225 9.47 -7.71 12.50
CA ARG A 225 9.02 -7.52 11.13
C ARG A 225 9.27 -6.10 10.65
N VAL A 226 9.37 -5.95 9.36
CA VAL A 226 9.46 -4.66 8.68
C VAL A 226 8.20 -4.41 7.88
N GLU A 227 7.84 -3.15 7.73
CA GLU A 227 6.62 -2.74 7.05
C GLU A 227 6.86 -1.47 6.22
N THR A 228 6.15 -1.35 5.12
CA THR A 228 6.00 -0.12 4.33
C THR A 228 7.35 0.51 3.91
N PRO A 229 8.19 -0.19 3.14
CA PRO A 229 9.42 0.40 2.62
C PRO A 229 9.10 1.49 1.59
N LEU A 230 9.49 2.74 1.85
CA LEU A 230 9.23 3.92 1.02
C LEU A 230 10.53 4.52 0.50
N TRP A 231 10.66 4.63 -0.82
CA TRP A 231 11.80 5.30 -1.44
C TRP A 231 11.81 6.80 -1.18
N SER A 232 12.97 7.34 -0.86
CA SER A 232 13.19 8.79 -0.93
C SER A 232 13.05 9.30 -2.37
N PRO A 233 12.69 10.58 -2.57
CA PRO A 233 12.52 11.14 -3.92
C PRO A 233 13.77 11.08 -4.81
N ASP A 234 14.96 10.98 -4.22
CA ASP A 234 16.23 10.84 -4.93
C ASP A 234 16.64 9.37 -5.19
N GLY A 235 15.86 8.40 -4.64
CA GLY A 235 16.09 6.97 -4.83
C GLY A 235 17.29 6.39 -4.07
N ASN A 236 17.85 7.13 -3.09
CA ASN A 236 19.05 6.74 -2.37
C ASN A 236 18.77 6.15 -0.98
N THR A 237 17.57 6.39 -0.44
CA THR A 237 17.20 5.96 0.90
C THR A 237 15.84 5.28 0.88
N LEU A 238 15.67 4.26 1.75
CA LEU A 238 14.38 3.68 2.08
C LEU A 238 14.01 4.07 3.50
N ALA A 239 12.82 4.60 3.72
CA ALA A 239 12.22 4.72 5.05
C ALA A 239 11.26 3.54 5.26
N PHE A 240 11.22 2.99 6.47
CA PHE A 240 10.37 1.84 6.80
C PHE A 240 10.04 1.77 8.27
N ASN A 241 8.97 1.07 8.61
CA ASN A 241 8.66 0.70 9.98
C ASN A 241 9.36 -0.62 10.34
N ARG A 242 9.94 -0.69 11.52
CA ARG A 242 10.36 -1.91 12.19
C ARG A 242 9.50 -2.15 13.42
N VAL A 243 9.01 -3.38 13.59
CA VAL A 243 8.19 -3.76 14.75
C VAL A 243 8.89 -4.88 15.50
N VAL A 244 9.23 -4.63 16.75
CA VAL A 244 9.83 -5.60 17.67
C VAL A 244 9.12 -5.47 19.02
N ASP A 245 8.66 -6.57 19.61
CA ASP A 245 7.95 -6.59 20.88
C ASP A 245 6.78 -5.58 20.94
N ASP A 246 5.98 -5.52 19.86
CA ASP A 246 4.86 -4.58 19.69
C ASP A 246 5.24 -3.09 19.70
N ARG A 247 6.53 -2.77 19.65
CA ARG A 247 7.02 -1.41 19.45
C ARG A 247 7.30 -1.16 17.98
N MET A 248 6.74 -0.08 17.48
CA MET A 248 6.96 0.35 16.10
C MET A 248 7.95 1.53 16.10
N GLU A 249 8.97 1.42 15.24
CA GLU A 249 10.02 2.42 15.08
C GLU A 249 10.18 2.74 13.60
N VAL A 250 10.34 4.03 13.28
CA VAL A 250 10.70 4.47 11.93
C VAL A 250 12.20 4.38 11.76
N ASN A 251 12.63 3.70 10.71
CA ASN A 251 14.03 3.53 10.35
C ASN A 251 14.26 4.05 8.93
N THR A 252 15.50 4.37 8.62
CA THR A 252 15.98 4.67 7.28
C THR A 252 17.16 3.76 6.93
N LEU A 253 17.25 3.39 5.67
CA LEU A 253 18.30 2.55 5.09
C LEU A 253 18.92 3.26 3.91
N ASP A 254 20.23 3.48 3.92
CA ASP A 254 20.97 3.89 2.74
C ASP A 254 21.09 2.71 1.76
N VAL A 255 20.58 2.87 0.55
CA VAL A 255 20.48 1.78 -0.43
C VAL A 255 21.84 1.37 -0.99
N THR A 256 22.85 2.24 -0.91
CA THR A 256 24.19 1.97 -1.42
C THR A 256 25.07 1.28 -0.39
N THR A 257 25.01 1.75 0.86
CA THR A 257 25.88 1.24 1.92
C THR A 257 25.23 0.15 2.76
N GLY A 258 23.90 0.05 2.76
CA GLY A 258 23.14 -0.83 3.64
C GLY A 258 23.07 -0.36 5.09
N GLU A 259 23.54 0.86 5.39
CA GLU A 259 23.52 1.42 6.74
C GLU A 259 22.09 1.76 7.16
N ILE A 260 21.70 1.29 8.35
CA ILE A 260 20.39 1.56 8.96
C ILE A 260 20.56 2.59 10.05
N TRP A 261 19.70 3.59 10.04
CA TRP A 261 19.63 4.62 11.06
C TRP A 261 18.20 4.82 11.56
N SER A 262 18.04 4.96 12.89
CA SER A 262 16.76 5.22 13.54
C SER A 262 16.67 6.70 13.91
N PRO A 263 15.95 7.53 13.13
CA PRO A 263 15.88 8.97 13.35
C PRO A 263 15.06 9.36 14.58
N VAL A 264 14.23 8.46 15.09
CA VAL A 264 13.31 8.68 16.20
C VAL A 264 13.51 7.59 17.24
N THR A 265 13.68 8.00 18.50
CA THR A 265 13.91 7.09 19.65
C THR A 265 12.65 6.70 20.39
N GLU A 266 11.51 7.31 20.02
CA GLU A 266 10.19 7.00 20.60
C GLU A 266 9.39 6.15 19.63
N SER A 267 8.39 5.41 20.15
CA SER A 267 7.50 4.63 19.30
C SER A 267 6.80 5.54 18.28
N SER A 268 7.00 5.27 17.02
CA SER A 268 6.52 6.10 15.91
C SER A 268 6.22 5.22 14.70
N CYS A 269 5.27 5.65 13.87
CA CYS A 269 4.90 4.92 12.65
C CYS A 269 4.80 5.84 11.43
N CYS A 270 4.60 5.21 10.30
CA CYS A 270 4.08 5.82 9.10
C CYS A 270 5.02 6.89 8.51
N PRO A 271 6.23 6.50 8.08
CA PRO A 271 7.15 7.43 7.46
C PRO A 271 6.57 8.01 6.18
N ALA A 272 6.85 9.28 5.92
CA ALA A 272 6.53 9.95 4.67
C ALA A 272 7.65 10.89 4.28
N TRP A 273 7.93 10.98 2.99
CA TRP A 273 8.90 11.93 2.46
C TRP A 273 8.24 13.25 2.10
N LEU A 274 8.84 14.36 2.54
CA LEU A 274 8.42 15.67 2.09
C LEU A 274 8.95 15.90 0.67
N GLN A 275 8.06 16.18 -0.26
CA GLN A 275 8.44 16.73 -1.56
C GLN A 275 8.81 18.21 -1.36
N LYS A 276 10.00 18.58 -1.83
CA LYS A 276 10.47 19.97 -1.83
C LYS A 276 9.93 20.71 -3.05
#